data_56806cf70e932d9c14bfaa916402f85a
#
_entry.id   56806cf70e932d9c14bfaa916402f85a
#
_cell.length_a   1.000
_cell.length_b   1.000
_cell.length_c   1.000
_cell.angle_alpha   90.00
_cell.angle_beta   90.00
_cell.angle_gamma   90.00
#
_symmetry.space_group_name_H-M   'P 1'
#
loop_
_entity.id
_entity.type
_entity.pdbx_description
1 polymer ?
#
loop_
_entity_poly.entity_id
_entity_poly.type
_entity_poly.pdbx_seq_one_letter_code
_entity_poly.pdbx_strand_id
1 'polypeptide(L)'
;MKHLLALLSLTLALVAAEPPKGEPTNAKEAAAQAAAKKAAQDKVVDDKYQALVSKLSPAEQAWEAVLQQQLGGFYLPLHKRDKIAGKSNAWDFVKDDPKLTRVLLIGDSVSRGYTQPTRKVLAGKANVHRAPANCGPTASGLKNLDVWLGEGKWDVIHFNFGIHDRATPAADYVKRLEEIVGRLEKTGAKIIWTSTTPIPDDPAHKQTAASIIEKNALAAEVMKKHGIPTDDLFTAITPHLAKLQNPNDVHFTGEGYDFLGTQVGEAILGQLK
;
A
#
# COMPACT_ATOMS: atom_id res chain seq x y z
N MET A 1 16.61 97.20 19.36
CA MET A 1 17.55 96.22 18.78
C MET A 1 16.88 94.83 18.91
N LYS A 2 16.37 94.29 17.82
CA LYS A 2 15.62 93.07 17.79
C LYS A 2 16.44 92.09 16.96
N HIS A 3 16.92 90.98 17.57
CA HIS A 3 17.60 89.89 16.86
C HIS A 3 16.58 88.90 16.45
N LEU A 4 16.50 88.66 15.16
CA LEU A 4 15.67 87.65 14.52
C LEU A 4 16.49 86.32 14.43
N LEU A 5 16.07 85.27 15.14
CA LEU A 5 16.62 83.90 14.97
C LEU A 5 15.81 83.19 13.89
N ALA A 6 16.49 82.84 12.81
CA ALA A 6 15.93 81.92 11.80
C ALA A 6 16.17 80.52 12.20
N LEU A 7 15.08 79.75 12.41
CA LEU A 7 15.13 78.30 12.55
C LEU A 7 15.19 77.63 11.16
N LEU A 8 16.28 76.91 10.91
CA LEU A 8 16.43 76.07 9.74
C LEU A 8 15.87 74.69 10.10
N SER A 9 14.72 74.34 9.57
CA SER A 9 14.15 72.98 9.71
C SER A 9 14.76 72.08 8.65
N LEU A 10 15.58 71.10 9.09
CA LEU A 10 16.14 70.05 8.24
C LEU A 10 15.13 68.90 8.18
N THR A 11 14.42 68.74 7.09
CA THR A 11 13.56 67.56 6.82
C THR A 11 14.42 66.41 6.33
N LEU A 12 14.64 65.43 7.19
CA LEU A 12 15.28 64.17 6.84
C LEU A 12 14.26 63.28 6.06
N ALA A 13 14.44 63.23 4.77
CA ALA A 13 13.68 62.28 3.96
C ALA A 13 14.17 60.82 4.24
N LEU A 14 13.37 60.07 4.92
CA LEU A 14 13.59 58.63 5.11
C LEU A 14 13.33 57.91 3.76
N VAL A 15 14.38 57.61 3.02
CA VAL A 15 14.29 56.73 1.86
C VAL A 15 14.10 55.33 2.40
N ALA A 16 12.86 54.80 2.30
CA ALA A 16 12.59 53.38 2.56
C ALA A 16 13.32 52.58 1.48
N ALA A 17 14.36 51.86 1.89
CA ALA A 17 15.01 50.86 1.04
C ALA A 17 14.01 49.76 0.74
N GLU A 18 13.68 49.51 -0.54
CA GLU A 18 12.95 48.33 -0.99
C GLU A 18 13.75 47.09 -0.57
N PRO A 19 13.10 46.03 -0.08
CA PRO A 19 13.78 44.77 0.21
C PRO A 19 14.36 44.15 -1.07
N PRO A 20 15.51 43.48 -0.99
CA PRO A 20 16.17 42.95 -2.17
C PRO A 20 15.29 41.89 -2.84
N LYS A 21 14.82 42.17 -4.05
CA LYS A 21 14.19 41.23 -4.96
C LYS A 21 15.28 40.37 -5.57
N GLY A 22 15.70 39.28 -4.87
CA GLY A 22 16.86 38.53 -5.36
C GLY A 22 17.02 37.10 -4.84
N GLU A 23 15.96 36.37 -4.40
CA GLU A 23 16.14 34.98 -4.02
C GLU A 23 15.11 33.91 -4.57
N PRO A 24 14.17 34.19 -5.45
CA PRO A 24 13.34 33.13 -5.99
C PRO A 24 13.91 32.41 -7.24
N THR A 25 14.89 33.01 -7.95
CA THR A 25 15.36 32.44 -9.23
C THR A 25 16.21 31.19 -9.03
N ASN A 26 17.14 31.17 -8.09
CA ASN A 26 18.06 30.02 -7.87
C ASN A 26 17.35 28.77 -7.36
N ALA A 27 16.41 28.88 -6.44
CA ALA A 27 15.66 27.75 -5.90
C ALA A 27 14.70 27.14 -6.96
N LYS A 28 14.07 27.99 -7.78
CA LYS A 28 13.17 27.56 -8.85
C LYS A 28 13.91 26.86 -9.98
N GLU A 29 15.07 27.38 -10.36
CA GLU A 29 15.94 26.77 -11.37
C GLU A 29 16.53 25.45 -10.88
N ALA A 30 17.00 25.38 -9.64
CA ALA A 30 17.48 24.15 -9.03
C ALA A 30 16.38 23.07 -8.95
N ALA A 31 15.16 23.47 -8.59
CA ALA A 31 14.01 22.56 -8.59
C ALA A 31 13.66 22.05 -10.01
N ALA A 32 13.70 22.94 -11.02
CA ALA A 32 13.47 22.56 -12.41
C ALA A 32 14.55 21.62 -12.95
N GLN A 33 15.83 21.85 -12.63
CA GLN A 33 16.93 20.96 -13.00
C GLN A 33 16.82 19.60 -12.32
N ALA A 34 16.46 19.56 -11.02
CA ALA A 34 16.22 18.32 -10.29
C ALA A 34 15.05 17.53 -10.88
N ALA A 35 13.95 18.19 -11.25
CA ALA A 35 12.80 17.58 -11.91
C ALA A 35 13.17 17.03 -13.28
N ALA A 36 13.92 17.80 -14.11
CA ALA A 36 14.40 17.34 -15.40
C ALA A 36 15.33 16.12 -15.29
N LYS A 37 16.25 16.13 -14.33
CA LYS A 37 17.15 14.99 -14.05
C LYS A 37 16.36 13.75 -13.62
N LYS A 38 15.38 13.93 -12.74
CA LYS A 38 14.49 12.85 -12.32
C LYS A 38 13.70 12.29 -13.51
N ALA A 39 13.10 13.13 -14.33
CA ALA A 39 12.35 12.71 -15.52
C ALA A 39 13.21 11.92 -16.51
N ALA A 40 14.46 12.35 -16.72
CA ALA A 40 15.41 11.61 -17.56
C ALA A 40 15.75 10.24 -16.98
N GLN A 41 15.94 10.13 -15.66
CA GLN A 41 16.17 8.86 -14.98
C GLN A 41 14.95 7.94 -15.05
N ASP A 42 13.76 8.47 -14.82
CA ASP A 42 12.50 7.71 -14.90
C ASP A 42 12.31 7.18 -16.33
N LYS A 43 12.60 8.00 -17.36
CA LYS A 43 12.55 7.55 -18.75
C LYS A 43 13.51 6.39 -19.04
N VAL A 44 14.72 6.42 -18.54
CA VAL A 44 15.68 5.30 -18.70
C VAL A 44 15.16 4.03 -18.05
N VAL A 45 14.51 4.14 -16.89
CA VAL A 45 13.86 3.01 -16.21
C VAL A 45 12.71 2.48 -17.06
N ASP A 46 11.88 3.37 -17.60
CA ASP A 46 10.73 3.00 -18.42
C ASP A 46 11.17 2.30 -19.72
N ASP A 47 12.15 2.84 -20.43
CA ASP A 47 12.68 2.24 -21.67
C ASP A 47 13.23 0.82 -21.42
N LYS A 48 14.00 0.62 -20.34
CA LYS A 48 14.51 -0.71 -19.94
C LYS A 48 13.40 -1.67 -19.58
N TYR A 49 12.40 -1.20 -18.83
CA TYR A 49 11.26 -2.00 -18.42
C TYR A 49 10.45 -2.43 -19.64
N GLN A 50 10.13 -1.54 -20.58
CA GLN A 50 9.39 -1.86 -21.80
C GLN A 50 10.15 -2.86 -22.67
N ALA A 51 11.47 -2.69 -22.83
CA ALA A 51 12.32 -3.63 -23.56
C ALA A 51 12.36 -5.02 -22.92
N LEU A 52 12.19 -5.13 -21.60
CA LEU A 52 12.05 -6.39 -20.90
C LEU A 52 10.67 -6.99 -21.10
N VAL A 53 9.61 -6.19 -20.85
CA VAL A 53 8.21 -6.63 -20.95
C VAL A 53 7.89 -7.14 -22.36
N SER A 54 8.41 -6.50 -23.42
CA SER A 54 8.19 -6.93 -24.82
C SER A 54 8.68 -8.35 -25.14
N LYS A 55 9.54 -8.93 -24.28
CA LYS A 55 10.10 -10.29 -24.42
C LYS A 55 9.36 -11.34 -23.60
N LEU A 56 8.43 -10.92 -22.75
CA LEU A 56 7.63 -11.82 -21.89
C LEU A 56 6.56 -12.52 -22.71
N SER A 57 5.98 -13.58 -22.17
CA SER A 57 4.81 -14.24 -22.75
C SER A 57 3.60 -13.29 -22.82
N PRO A 58 2.62 -13.51 -23.71
CA PRO A 58 1.43 -12.66 -23.79
C PRO A 58 0.68 -12.51 -22.48
N ALA A 59 0.60 -13.58 -21.67
CA ALA A 59 -0.05 -13.55 -20.36
C ALA A 59 0.70 -12.67 -19.36
N GLU A 60 2.04 -12.75 -19.34
CA GLU A 60 2.87 -11.88 -18.50
C GLU A 60 2.77 -10.41 -18.95
N GLN A 61 2.76 -10.15 -20.26
CA GLN A 61 2.57 -8.79 -20.79
C GLN A 61 1.21 -8.21 -20.38
N ALA A 62 0.15 -9.00 -20.44
CA ALA A 62 -1.18 -8.58 -19.99
C ALA A 62 -1.17 -8.27 -18.49
N TRP A 63 -0.52 -9.09 -17.67
CA TRP A 63 -0.36 -8.83 -16.24
C TRP A 63 0.41 -7.53 -15.97
N GLU A 64 1.55 -7.31 -16.64
CA GLU A 64 2.33 -6.06 -16.51
C GLU A 64 1.52 -4.82 -16.95
N ALA A 65 0.63 -4.95 -17.95
CA ALA A 65 -0.26 -3.87 -18.35
C ALA A 65 -1.28 -3.52 -17.24
N VAL A 66 -1.83 -4.51 -16.53
CA VAL A 66 -2.69 -4.29 -15.38
C VAL A 66 -1.91 -3.62 -14.25
N LEU A 67 -0.69 -4.07 -13.94
CA LEU A 67 0.15 -3.47 -12.90
C LEU A 67 0.47 -2.00 -13.18
N GLN A 68 0.73 -1.64 -14.45
CA GLN A 68 0.95 -0.25 -14.83
C GLN A 68 -0.24 0.66 -14.54
N GLN A 69 -1.46 0.13 -14.60
CA GLN A 69 -2.68 0.88 -14.29
C GLN A 69 -3.00 0.92 -12.79
N GLN A 70 -2.63 -0.12 -12.03
CA GLN A 70 -3.12 -0.35 -10.68
C GLN A 70 -2.12 0.00 -9.56
N LEU A 71 -0.81 -0.06 -9.81
CA LEU A 71 0.19 0.14 -8.76
C LEU A 71 0.38 1.59 -8.32
N GLY A 72 -0.06 2.55 -9.12
CA GLY A 72 0.08 3.98 -8.81
C GLY A 72 1.53 4.48 -8.76
N GLY A 73 1.67 5.79 -8.50
CA GLY A 73 2.95 6.51 -8.61
C GLY A 73 4.01 6.10 -7.59
N PHE A 74 3.64 5.45 -6.48
CA PHE A 74 4.60 5.00 -5.48
C PHE A 74 5.13 3.59 -5.79
N TYR A 75 4.25 2.62 -6.01
CA TYR A 75 4.66 1.22 -6.16
C TYR A 75 5.10 0.85 -7.57
N LEU A 76 4.55 1.48 -8.60
CA LEU A 76 4.93 1.18 -9.98
C LEU A 76 6.43 1.40 -10.28
N PRO A 77 7.05 2.53 -9.86
CA PRO A 77 8.49 2.71 -10.03
C PRO A 77 9.34 1.68 -9.27
N LEU A 78 8.88 1.21 -8.10
CA LEU A 78 9.56 0.16 -7.34
C LEU A 78 9.49 -1.17 -8.07
N HIS A 79 8.29 -1.57 -8.53
CA HIS A 79 8.07 -2.78 -9.31
C HIS A 79 8.94 -2.81 -10.58
N LYS A 80 8.97 -1.72 -11.36
CA LYS A 80 9.81 -1.61 -12.57
C LYS A 80 11.30 -1.84 -12.27
N ARG A 81 11.82 -1.24 -11.20
CA ARG A 81 13.22 -1.41 -10.79
C ARG A 81 13.52 -2.84 -10.36
N ASP A 82 12.64 -3.46 -9.56
CA ASP A 82 12.79 -4.85 -9.15
C ASP A 82 12.80 -5.78 -10.38
N LYS A 83 11.86 -5.58 -11.29
CA LYS A 83 11.74 -6.37 -12.53
C LYS A 83 13.01 -6.27 -13.39
N ILE A 84 13.52 -5.05 -13.61
CA ILE A 84 14.77 -4.80 -14.35
C ILE A 84 15.98 -5.47 -13.66
N ALA A 85 15.99 -5.46 -12.32
CA ALA A 85 17.06 -6.07 -11.52
C ALA A 85 16.93 -7.60 -11.37
N GLY A 86 15.90 -8.22 -11.95
CA GLY A 86 15.61 -9.65 -11.78
C GLY A 86 15.24 -10.04 -10.34
N LYS A 87 14.76 -9.07 -9.55
CA LYS A 87 14.33 -9.31 -8.17
C LYS A 87 12.87 -9.70 -8.13
N SER A 88 12.61 -10.80 -7.43
CA SER A 88 11.23 -11.24 -7.16
C SER A 88 10.52 -10.31 -6.20
N ASN A 89 9.24 -10.05 -6.46
CA ASN A 89 8.39 -9.24 -5.57
C ASN A 89 6.95 -9.77 -5.52
N ALA A 90 6.13 -9.12 -4.70
CA ALA A 90 4.75 -9.55 -4.44
C ALA A 90 3.85 -9.58 -5.69
N TRP A 91 4.19 -8.81 -6.73
CA TRP A 91 3.41 -8.69 -7.98
C TRP A 91 3.98 -9.49 -9.15
N ASP A 92 4.93 -10.40 -8.89
CA ASP A 92 5.39 -11.32 -9.93
C ASP A 92 4.21 -12.10 -10.52
N PHE A 93 4.25 -12.27 -11.83
CA PHE A 93 3.29 -13.14 -12.52
C PHE A 93 3.39 -14.57 -11.98
N VAL A 94 2.24 -15.16 -11.72
CA VAL A 94 2.11 -16.55 -11.29
C VAL A 94 1.59 -17.37 -12.46
N LYS A 95 2.42 -18.28 -12.94
CA LYS A 95 1.98 -19.30 -13.91
C LYS A 95 1.32 -20.42 -13.14
N ASP A 96 0.03 -20.61 -13.36
CA ASP A 96 -0.74 -21.64 -12.66
C ASP A 96 -0.29 -23.07 -13.04
N ASP A 97 -0.14 -23.91 -12.03
CA ASP A 97 -0.25 -25.36 -12.18
C ASP A 97 -1.75 -25.71 -12.11
N PRO A 98 -2.33 -26.28 -13.18
CA PRO A 98 -3.77 -26.57 -13.23
C PRO A 98 -4.24 -27.63 -12.21
N LYS A 99 -3.32 -28.30 -11.53
CA LYS A 99 -3.60 -29.27 -10.47
C LYS A 99 -3.71 -28.64 -9.09
N LEU A 100 -3.29 -27.38 -8.96
CA LEU A 100 -3.23 -26.70 -7.67
C LEU A 100 -4.35 -25.67 -7.53
N THR A 101 -4.82 -25.54 -6.31
CA THR A 101 -5.81 -24.54 -5.87
C THR A 101 -5.34 -23.12 -6.17
N ARG A 102 -6.22 -22.26 -6.66
CA ARG A 102 -5.94 -20.84 -6.90
C ARG A 102 -6.33 -20.01 -5.70
N VAL A 103 -5.35 -19.28 -5.17
CA VAL A 103 -5.49 -18.41 -4.01
C VAL A 103 -5.25 -16.96 -4.42
N LEU A 104 -6.12 -16.05 -3.98
CA LEU A 104 -5.93 -14.61 -4.14
C LEU A 104 -5.69 -13.94 -2.79
N LEU A 105 -4.60 -13.17 -2.69
CA LEU A 105 -4.32 -12.28 -1.57
C LEU A 105 -4.76 -10.85 -1.91
N ILE A 106 -5.66 -10.27 -1.12
CA ILE A 106 -6.10 -8.87 -1.22
C ILE A 106 -5.71 -8.14 0.05
N GLY A 107 -4.97 -7.04 -0.07
CA GLY A 107 -4.59 -6.24 1.10
C GLY A 107 -3.56 -5.17 0.76
N ASP A 108 -3.07 -4.51 1.78
CA ASP A 108 -2.19 -3.34 1.70
C ASP A 108 -0.68 -3.68 1.66
N SER A 109 0.16 -2.76 2.15
CA SER A 109 1.62 -2.93 2.17
C SER A 109 2.09 -4.03 3.12
N VAL A 110 1.34 -4.33 4.18
CA VAL A 110 1.67 -5.44 5.09
C VAL A 110 1.46 -6.75 4.34
N SER A 111 0.32 -6.90 3.65
CA SER A 111 0.08 -8.10 2.83
C SER A 111 1.07 -8.22 1.67
N ARG A 112 1.53 -7.11 1.10
CA ARG A 112 2.63 -7.11 0.13
C ARG A 112 3.90 -7.73 0.74
N GLY A 113 4.20 -7.38 1.98
CA GLY A 113 5.39 -7.88 2.67
C GLY A 113 5.35 -9.39 2.88
N TYR A 114 4.23 -9.95 3.35
CA TYR A 114 4.12 -11.39 3.61
C TYR A 114 3.79 -12.24 2.36
N THR A 115 3.52 -11.64 1.18
CA THR A 115 3.15 -12.41 -0.02
C THR A 115 4.20 -13.45 -0.41
N GLN A 116 5.48 -13.09 -0.47
CA GLN A 116 6.55 -14.03 -0.85
C GLN A 116 6.75 -15.14 0.20
N PRO A 117 6.79 -14.84 1.51
CA PRO A 117 6.78 -15.86 2.55
C PRO A 117 5.58 -16.82 2.44
N THR A 118 4.37 -16.30 2.20
CA THR A 118 3.17 -17.13 1.98
C THR A 118 3.33 -18.06 0.77
N ARG A 119 3.83 -17.54 -0.36
CA ARG A 119 4.15 -18.36 -1.55
C ARG A 119 5.13 -19.47 -1.22
N LYS A 120 6.13 -19.21 -0.39
CA LYS A 120 7.11 -20.23 0.04
C LYS A 120 6.45 -21.35 0.86
N VAL A 121 5.56 -21.02 1.79
CA VAL A 121 4.82 -22.01 2.61
C VAL A 121 3.89 -22.86 1.76
N LEU A 122 3.25 -22.27 0.75
CA LEU A 122 2.27 -22.91 -0.13
C LEU A 122 2.88 -23.49 -1.42
N ALA A 123 4.20 -23.50 -1.54
CA ALA A 123 4.89 -24.03 -2.70
C ALA A 123 4.49 -25.51 -2.96
N GLY A 124 4.06 -25.81 -4.19
CA GLY A 124 3.57 -27.14 -4.56
C GLY A 124 2.19 -27.52 -3.98
N LYS A 125 1.50 -26.61 -3.29
CA LYS A 125 0.18 -26.83 -2.68
C LYS A 125 -0.89 -25.88 -3.24
N ALA A 126 -0.50 -24.67 -3.63
CA ALA A 126 -1.42 -23.68 -4.21
C ALA A 126 -0.69 -22.70 -5.14
N ASN A 127 -1.44 -22.17 -6.12
CA ASN A 127 -1.04 -21.03 -6.94
C ASN A 127 -1.44 -19.75 -6.20
N VAL A 128 -0.47 -19.04 -5.63
CA VAL A 128 -0.74 -17.88 -4.78
C VAL A 128 -0.55 -16.59 -5.57
N HIS A 129 -1.66 -15.99 -5.95
CA HIS A 129 -1.75 -14.69 -6.60
C HIS A 129 -1.92 -13.56 -5.60
N ARG A 130 -1.67 -12.35 -6.05
CA ARG A 130 -1.94 -11.13 -5.29
C ARG A 130 -2.72 -10.15 -6.16
N ALA A 131 -3.62 -9.38 -5.54
CA ALA A 131 -4.25 -8.24 -6.20
C ALA A 131 -3.18 -7.30 -6.82
N PRO A 132 -3.42 -6.77 -8.03
CA PRO A 132 -2.42 -5.97 -8.78
C PRO A 132 -2.22 -4.57 -8.21
N ALA A 133 -2.48 -4.39 -6.92
CA ALA A 133 -2.48 -3.09 -6.26
C ALA A 133 -1.97 -3.17 -4.81
N ASN A 134 -1.64 -2.01 -4.23
CA ASN A 134 -1.73 -1.80 -2.80
C ASN A 134 -3.18 -1.39 -2.52
N CYS A 135 -3.99 -2.30 -1.97
CA CYS A 135 -5.44 -2.21 -2.04
C CYS A 135 -6.04 -1.02 -1.26
N GLY A 136 -5.30 -0.48 -0.27
CA GLY A 136 -5.68 0.73 0.43
C GLY A 136 -6.94 0.57 1.31
N PRO A 137 -7.78 1.63 1.43
CA PRO A 137 -9.00 1.58 2.24
C PRO A 137 -10.13 0.85 1.55
N THR A 138 -11.18 0.50 2.31
CA THR A 138 -12.43 -0.12 1.81
C THR A 138 -13.04 0.63 0.63
N ALA A 139 -12.93 1.97 0.59
CA ALA A 139 -13.40 2.76 -0.56
C ALA A 139 -12.68 2.40 -1.88
N SER A 140 -11.36 2.11 -1.81
CA SER A 140 -10.59 1.62 -2.96
C SER A 140 -11.00 0.21 -3.33
N GLY A 141 -11.29 -0.64 -2.33
CA GLY A 141 -11.84 -1.98 -2.53
C GLY A 141 -13.11 -1.96 -3.36
N LEU A 142 -14.10 -1.16 -2.96
CA LEU A 142 -15.35 -1.04 -3.71
C LEU A 142 -15.14 -0.61 -5.16
N LYS A 143 -14.21 0.30 -5.39
CA LYS A 143 -13.93 0.84 -6.73
C LYS A 143 -13.23 -0.17 -7.65
N ASN A 144 -12.30 -0.96 -7.12
CA ASN A 144 -11.36 -1.71 -7.95
C ASN A 144 -11.48 -3.24 -7.81
N LEU A 145 -12.40 -3.73 -6.97
CA LEU A 145 -12.49 -5.16 -6.67
C LEU A 145 -12.66 -6.03 -7.92
N ASP A 146 -13.44 -5.59 -8.91
CA ASP A 146 -13.64 -6.35 -10.15
C ASP A 146 -12.34 -6.51 -10.94
N VAL A 147 -11.51 -5.45 -11.00
CA VAL A 147 -10.19 -5.53 -11.61
C VAL A 147 -9.25 -6.46 -10.84
N TRP A 148 -9.34 -6.46 -9.50
CA TRP A 148 -8.50 -7.31 -8.66
C TRP A 148 -8.90 -8.78 -8.70
N LEU A 149 -10.20 -9.05 -8.82
CA LEU A 149 -10.73 -10.40 -9.01
C LEU A 149 -10.41 -10.92 -10.41
N GLY A 150 -10.38 -10.04 -11.42
CA GLY A 150 -10.17 -10.43 -12.82
C GLY A 150 -11.23 -11.41 -13.32
N GLU A 151 -10.94 -12.10 -14.41
CA GLU A 151 -11.85 -13.08 -15.02
C GLU A 151 -11.65 -14.52 -14.48
N GLY A 152 -10.67 -14.71 -13.58
CA GLY A 152 -10.33 -16.03 -13.05
C GLY A 152 -11.28 -16.51 -11.96
N LYS A 153 -11.44 -17.84 -11.86
CA LYS A 153 -12.06 -18.45 -10.69
C LYS A 153 -11.02 -18.54 -9.58
N TRP A 154 -11.43 -18.17 -8.38
CA TRP A 154 -10.65 -18.34 -7.16
C TRP A 154 -11.24 -19.46 -6.31
N ASP A 155 -10.39 -20.28 -5.73
CA ASP A 155 -10.82 -21.30 -4.77
C ASP A 155 -10.78 -20.77 -3.35
N VAL A 156 -9.77 -19.90 -3.05
CA VAL A 156 -9.64 -19.22 -1.75
C VAL A 156 -9.29 -17.75 -1.99
N ILE A 157 -9.94 -16.86 -1.25
CA ILE A 157 -9.60 -15.44 -1.19
C ILE A 157 -9.27 -15.11 0.26
N HIS A 158 -8.03 -14.67 0.50
CA HIS A 158 -7.56 -14.16 1.78
C HIS A 158 -7.46 -12.64 1.70
N PHE A 159 -8.16 -11.91 2.58
CA PHE A 159 -8.26 -10.46 2.42
C PHE A 159 -8.17 -9.68 3.73
N ASN A 160 -7.71 -8.42 3.64
CA ASN A 160 -7.70 -7.44 4.71
C ASN A 160 -8.02 -6.03 4.20
N PHE A 161 -8.77 -5.29 5.00
CA PHE A 161 -8.92 -3.84 4.96
C PHE A 161 -8.98 -3.32 6.39
N GLY A 162 -8.14 -2.36 6.77
CA GLY A 162 -8.13 -1.82 8.12
C GLY A 162 -7.19 -0.64 8.31
N ILE A 163 -5.89 -0.81 8.09
CA ILE A 163 -4.90 0.22 8.38
C ILE A 163 -5.16 1.55 7.64
N HIS A 164 -5.66 1.48 6.41
CA HIS A 164 -6.01 2.66 5.62
C HIS A 164 -7.41 3.20 5.94
N ASP A 165 -8.21 2.45 6.70
CA ASP A 165 -9.54 2.85 7.17
C ASP A 165 -9.54 3.35 8.62
N ARG A 166 -8.37 3.49 9.28
CA ARG A 166 -8.28 3.89 10.69
C ARG A 166 -9.01 5.19 11.00
N ALA A 167 -9.04 6.13 10.07
CA ALA A 167 -9.77 7.39 10.19
C ALA A 167 -11.17 7.38 9.55
N THR A 168 -11.57 6.28 8.90
CA THR A 168 -12.90 6.14 8.30
C THR A 168 -13.95 6.00 9.41
N PRO A 169 -15.06 6.76 9.39
CA PRO A 169 -16.14 6.58 10.34
C PRO A 169 -16.62 5.13 10.41
N ALA A 170 -16.93 4.64 11.62
CA ALA A 170 -17.31 3.26 11.87
C ALA A 170 -18.43 2.75 10.95
N ALA A 171 -19.51 3.55 10.82
CA ALA A 171 -20.65 3.18 9.99
C ALA A 171 -20.29 3.04 8.50
N ASP A 172 -19.42 3.93 7.97
CA ASP A 172 -18.97 3.89 6.60
C ASP A 172 -18.06 2.70 6.35
N TYR A 173 -17.15 2.42 7.30
CA TYR A 173 -16.26 1.26 7.24
C TYR A 173 -17.06 -0.05 7.18
N VAL A 174 -17.98 -0.25 8.13
CA VAL A 174 -18.84 -1.44 8.18
C VAL A 174 -19.65 -1.58 6.90
N LYS A 175 -20.33 -0.52 6.45
CA LYS A 175 -21.14 -0.55 5.22
C LYS A 175 -20.31 -0.99 4.00
N ARG A 176 -19.12 -0.41 3.83
CA ARG A 176 -18.24 -0.74 2.71
C ARG A 176 -17.69 -2.16 2.81
N LEU A 177 -17.34 -2.59 4.02
CA LEU A 177 -16.82 -3.93 4.26
C LEU A 177 -17.90 -5.00 3.96
N GLU A 178 -19.13 -4.80 4.40
CA GLU A 178 -20.29 -5.65 4.07
C GLU A 178 -20.49 -5.78 2.55
N GLU A 179 -20.40 -4.67 1.82
CA GLU A 179 -20.53 -4.69 0.36
C GLU A 179 -19.39 -5.45 -0.31
N ILE A 180 -18.14 -5.26 0.16
CA ILE A 180 -16.97 -6.02 -0.32
C ILE A 180 -17.18 -7.51 -0.06
N VAL A 181 -17.55 -7.88 1.16
CA VAL A 181 -17.81 -9.28 1.54
C VAL A 181 -18.87 -9.90 0.64
N GLY A 182 -20.00 -9.22 0.46
CA GLY A 182 -21.06 -9.73 -0.41
C GLY A 182 -20.65 -9.88 -1.89
N ARG A 183 -19.66 -9.09 -2.36
CA ARG A 183 -19.08 -9.28 -3.70
C ARG A 183 -18.09 -10.44 -3.74
N LEU A 184 -17.29 -10.64 -2.68
CA LEU A 184 -16.39 -11.77 -2.56
C LEU A 184 -17.16 -13.10 -2.50
N GLU A 185 -18.26 -13.17 -1.73
CA GLU A 185 -19.12 -14.35 -1.63
C GLU A 185 -19.69 -14.77 -2.99
N LYS A 186 -20.02 -13.82 -3.85
CA LYS A 186 -20.51 -14.09 -5.21
C LYS A 186 -19.49 -14.78 -6.12
N THR A 187 -18.20 -14.78 -5.77
CA THR A 187 -17.17 -15.50 -6.52
C THR A 187 -17.27 -17.02 -6.33
N GLY A 188 -17.92 -17.48 -5.25
CA GLY A 188 -17.97 -18.87 -4.84
C GLY A 188 -16.68 -19.40 -4.20
N ALA A 189 -15.67 -18.53 -4.00
CA ALA A 189 -14.43 -18.89 -3.31
C ALA A 189 -14.68 -19.05 -1.80
N LYS A 190 -13.87 -19.90 -1.14
CA LYS A 190 -13.74 -19.87 0.32
C LYS A 190 -13.05 -18.56 0.71
N ILE A 191 -13.64 -17.83 1.65
CA ILE A 191 -13.15 -16.52 2.06
C ILE A 191 -12.51 -16.63 3.44
N ILE A 192 -11.35 -16.00 3.61
CA ILE A 192 -10.66 -15.82 4.89
C ILE A 192 -10.42 -14.33 5.07
N TRP A 193 -10.89 -13.78 6.17
CA TRP A 193 -10.51 -12.44 6.57
C TRP A 193 -9.31 -12.52 7.52
N THR A 194 -8.32 -11.62 7.35
CA THR A 194 -7.27 -11.48 8.34
C THR A 194 -7.38 -10.17 9.09
N SER A 195 -7.16 -10.22 10.41
CA SER A 195 -7.13 -9.03 11.24
C SER A 195 -5.97 -8.11 10.85
N THR A 196 -6.18 -6.80 10.94
CA THR A 196 -5.14 -5.80 10.71
C THR A 196 -4.13 -5.88 11.85
N THR A 197 -2.86 -5.97 11.51
CA THR A 197 -1.74 -6.05 12.47
C THR A 197 -1.62 -4.79 13.33
N PRO A 198 -1.01 -4.87 14.53
CA PRO A 198 -0.78 -3.72 15.39
C PRO A 198 0.05 -2.63 14.71
N ILE A 199 -0.25 -1.38 15.04
CA ILE A 199 0.50 -0.20 14.62
C ILE A 199 0.98 0.58 15.83
N PRO A 200 2.14 1.26 15.77
CA PRO A 200 2.55 2.17 16.82
C PRO A 200 1.68 3.43 16.84
N ASP A 201 1.58 4.06 18.02
CA ASP A 201 1.01 5.39 18.12
C ASP A 201 1.91 6.40 17.40
N ASP A 202 1.33 7.26 16.59
CA ASP A 202 2.01 8.36 15.90
C ASP A 202 1.14 9.62 15.95
N PRO A 203 1.28 10.43 17.00
CA PRO A 203 0.50 11.66 17.17
C PRO A 203 0.67 12.65 16.02
N ALA A 204 1.86 12.69 15.39
CA ALA A 204 2.14 13.61 14.28
C ALA A 204 1.26 13.30 13.06
N HIS A 205 0.93 12.02 12.84
CA HIS A 205 0.05 11.56 11.77
C HIS A 205 -1.36 11.19 12.25
N LYS A 206 -1.72 11.55 13.49
CA LYS A 206 -3.01 11.22 14.12
C LYS A 206 -3.32 9.71 14.08
N GLN A 207 -2.29 8.89 14.20
CA GLN A 207 -2.36 7.44 14.19
C GLN A 207 -2.39 6.93 15.62
N THR A 208 -3.30 6.02 15.94
CA THR A 208 -3.39 5.38 17.26
C THR A 208 -3.55 3.87 17.13
N ALA A 209 -2.90 3.11 17.98
CA ALA A 209 -3.09 1.67 18.08
C ALA A 209 -4.56 1.31 18.36
N ALA A 210 -5.25 2.12 19.18
CA ALA A 210 -6.67 1.95 19.48
C ALA A 210 -7.55 1.97 18.24
N SER A 211 -7.20 2.76 17.20
CA SER A 211 -7.97 2.82 15.95
C SER A 211 -7.99 1.49 15.19
N ILE A 212 -6.92 0.71 15.29
CA ILE A 212 -6.84 -0.63 14.67
C ILE A 212 -7.64 -1.65 15.48
N ILE A 213 -7.60 -1.57 16.81
CA ILE A 213 -8.41 -2.42 17.70
C ILE A 213 -9.89 -2.21 17.38
N GLU A 214 -10.35 -0.95 17.25
CA GLU A 214 -11.71 -0.62 16.85
C GLU A 214 -12.07 -1.22 15.50
N LYS A 215 -11.23 -1.03 14.47
CA LYS A 215 -11.52 -1.54 13.12
C LYS A 215 -11.54 -3.07 13.08
N ASN A 216 -10.64 -3.73 13.79
CA ASN A 216 -10.64 -5.18 13.91
C ASN A 216 -11.92 -5.69 14.59
N ALA A 217 -12.39 -5.04 15.67
CA ALA A 217 -13.63 -5.41 16.33
C ALA A 217 -14.84 -5.27 15.41
N LEU A 218 -14.95 -4.14 14.69
CA LEU A 218 -16.03 -3.92 13.72
C LEU A 218 -15.99 -4.95 12.57
N ALA A 219 -14.82 -5.25 12.05
CA ALA A 219 -14.66 -6.25 10.99
C ALA A 219 -15.00 -7.65 11.48
N ALA A 220 -14.59 -8.02 12.68
CA ALA A 220 -14.90 -9.34 13.26
C ALA A 220 -16.41 -9.57 13.38
N GLU A 221 -17.20 -8.56 13.74
CA GLU A 221 -18.66 -8.67 13.77
C GLU A 221 -19.25 -8.89 12.36
N VAL A 222 -18.71 -8.19 11.34
CA VAL A 222 -19.10 -8.44 9.94
C VAL A 222 -18.75 -9.88 9.55
N MET A 223 -17.55 -10.34 9.82
CA MET A 223 -17.12 -11.71 9.46
C MET A 223 -17.96 -12.78 10.18
N LYS A 224 -18.25 -12.57 11.45
CA LYS A 224 -19.13 -13.46 12.23
C LYS A 224 -20.52 -13.57 11.62
N LYS A 225 -21.10 -12.45 11.20
CA LYS A 225 -22.41 -12.39 10.52
C LYS A 225 -22.44 -13.23 9.24
N HIS A 226 -21.35 -13.20 8.47
CA HIS A 226 -21.21 -13.91 7.21
C HIS A 226 -20.61 -15.33 7.36
N GLY A 227 -20.27 -15.76 8.58
CA GLY A 227 -19.65 -17.07 8.81
C GLY A 227 -18.24 -17.22 8.22
N ILE A 228 -17.54 -16.09 8.04
CA ILE A 228 -16.19 -16.05 7.44
C ILE A 228 -15.15 -16.29 8.54
N PRO A 229 -14.24 -17.29 8.37
CA PRO A 229 -13.18 -17.56 9.33
C PRO A 229 -12.16 -16.39 9.38
N THR A 230 -11.60 -16.18 10.57
CA THR A 230 -10.60 -15.16 10.85
C THR A 230 -9.21 -15.79 10.96
N ASP A 231 -8.26 -15.26 10.19
CA ASP A 231 -6.82 -15.41 10.42
C ASP A 231 -6.36 -14.25 11.32
N ASP A 232 -6.19 -14.51 12.63
CA ASP A 232 -5.93 -13.44 13.61
C ASP A 232 -4.44 -13.07 13.70
N LEU A 233 -3.95 -12.38 12.67
CA LEU A 233 -2.58 -11.86 12.64
C LEU A 233 -2.30 -10.83 13.74
N PHE A 234 -3.33 -10.07 14.19
CA PHE A 234 -3.16 -9.10 15.26
C PHE A 234 -2.71 -9.78 16.55
N THR A 235 -3.44 -10.79 17.00
CA THR A 235 -3.11 -11.54 18.22
C THR A 235 -1.81 -12.32 18.05
N ALA A 236 -1.62 -12.97 16.89
CA ALA A 236 -0.44 -13.79 16.64
C ALA A 236 0.88 -13.00 16.72
N ILE A 237 0.93 -11.80 16.13
CA ILE A 237 2.18 -11.01 16.07
C ILE A 237 2.42 -10.15 17.31
N THR A 238 1.37 -9.79 18.07
CA THR A 238 1.45 -8.87 19.23
C THR A 238 2.56 -9.23 20.23
N PRO A 239 2.77 -10.49 20.66
CA PRO A 239 3.85 -10.83 21.58
C PRO A 239 5.26 -10.63 21.02
N HIS A 240 5.39 -10.44 19.72
CA HIS A 240 6.65 -10.42 18.99
C HIS A 240 7.01 -9.04 18.42
N LEU A 241 6.20 -8.01 18.64
CA LEU A 241 6.36 -6.67 18.03
C LEU A 241 7.75 -6.08 18.29
N ALA A 242 8.27 -6.18 19.52
CA ALA A 242 9.57 -5.62 19.86
C ALA A 242 10.72 -6.16 18.99
N LYS A 243 10.60 -7.39 18.46
CA LYS A 243 11.61 -8.01 17.59
C LYS A 243 11.24 -7.94 16.12
N LEU A 244 9.97 -8.09 15.79
CA LEU A 244 9.52 -8.37 14.44
C LEU A 244 8.92 -7.16 13.70
N GLN A 245 8.53 -6.09 14.41
CA GLN A 245 8.07 -4.84 13.79
C GLN A 245 9.22 -3.83 13.72
N ASN A 246 9.28 -3.07 12.62
CA ASN A 246 10.25 -1.98 12.53
C ASN A 246 9.94 -0.88 13.56
N PRO A 247 10.94 -0.28 14.20
CA PRO A 247 10.72 0.77 15.19
C PRO A 247 9.91 1.94 14.60
N ASN A 248 8.85 2.35 15.31
CA ASN A 248 7.97 3.45 14.90
C ASN A 248 7.36 3.33 13.48
N ASP A 249 7.23 2.12 12.97
CA ASP A 249 6.69 1.85 11.63
C ASP A 249 5.56 0.80 11.74
N VAL A 250 4.62 0.88 10.82
CA VAL A 250 3.53 -0.10 10.65
C VAL A 250 4.00 -1.39 9.98
N HIS A 251 5.20 -1.37 9.39
CA HIS A 251 5.79 -2.47 8.65
C HIS A 251 6.69 -3.35 9.52
N PHE A 252 6.99 -4.53 9.04
CA PHE A 252 7.70 -5.56 9.76
C PHE A 252 9.12 -5.77 9.20
N THR A 253 9.99 -6.36 10.00
CA THR A 253 11.31 -6.86 9.57
C THR A 253 11.14 -8.03 8.61
N GLY A 254 12.22 -8.48 7.97
CA GLY A 254 12.16 -9.70 7.15
C GLY A 254 11.66 -10.91 7.93
N GLU A 255 12.17 -11.13 9.16
CA GLU A 255 11.69 -12.20 10.04
C GLU A 255 10.20 -12.02 10.42
N GLY A 256 9.76 -10.77 10.59
CA GLY A 256 8.35 -10.47 10.87
C GLY A 256 7.45 -10.82 9.69
N TYR A 257 7.87 -10.55 8.48
CA TYR A 257 7.12 -10.96 7.30
C TYR A 257 7.16 -12.47 7.06
N ASP A 258 8.26 -13.16 7.39
CA ASP A 258 8.31 -14.63 7.37
C ASP A 258 7.33 -15.24 8.38
N PHE A 259 7.25 -14.67 9.58
CA PHE A 259 6.27 -15.07 10.59
C PHE A 259 4.83 -14.89 10.09
N LEU A 260 4.48 -13.68 9.64
CA LEU A 260 3.13 -13.37 9.13
C LEU A 260 2.78 -14.25 7.91
N GLY A 261 3.71 -14.43 6.99
CA GLY A 261 3.49 -15.29 5.81
C GLY A 261 3.31 -16.76 6.15
N THR A 262 3.91 -17.23 7.24
CA THR A 262 3.67 -18.58 7.78
C THR A 262 2.25 -18.71 8.32
N GLN A 263 1.79 -17.77 9.14
CA GLN A 263 0.43 -17.76 9.67
C GLN A 263 -0.62 -17.73 8.54
N VAL A 264 -0.46 -16.81 7.56
CA VAL A 264 -1.34 -16.74 6.37
C VAL A 264 -1.33 -18.05 5.59
N GLY A 265 -0.14 -18.64 5.37
CA GLY A 265 -0.01 -19.92 4.68
C GLY A 265 -0.74 -21.05 5.39
N GLU A 266 -0.64 -21.14 6.72
CA GLU A 266 -1.32 -22.14 7.54
C GLU A 266 -2.84 -21.94 7.55
N ALA A 267 -3.33 -20.70 7.66
CA ALA A 267 -4.75 -20.39 7.57
C ALA A 267 -5.34 -20.82 6.21
N ILE A 268 -4.62 -20.54 5.11
CA ILE A 268 -5.02 -20.97 3.78
C ILE A 268 -5.02 -22.51 3.68
N LEU A 269 -3.96 -23.20 4.15
CA LEU A 269 -3.88 -24.66 4.14
C LEU A 269 -5.07 -25.33 4.88
N GLY A 270 -5.55 -24.70 5.94
CA GLY A 270 -6.75 -25.14 6.65
C GLY A 270 -8.01 -25.15 5.78
N GLN A 271 -8.06 -24.34 4.74
CA GLN A 271 -9.19 -24.26 3.80
C GLN A 271 -9.01 -25.12 2.55
N LEU A 272 -7.80 -25.62 2.27
CA LEU A 272 -7.55 -26.49 1.11
C LEU A 272 -7.99 -27.95 1.31
N LYS A 273 -8.32 -28.31 2.56
CA LYS A 273 -8.73 -29.66 2.95
C LYS A 273 -10.19 -29.94 2.60
#